data_013a455803f20dea648ea239dbdc24b2
#
_entry.id   013a455803f20dea648ea239dbdc24b2
#
_cell.length_a   1.000
_cell.length_b   1.000
_cell.length_c   1.000
_cell.angle_alpha   90.00
_cell.angle_beta   90.00
_cell.angle_gamma   90.00
#
_symmetry.space_group_name_H-M   'P 1'
#
loop_
_entity.id
_entity.type
_entity.pdbx_description
1 polymer ?
#
loop_
_entity_poly.entity_id
_entity_poly.type
_entity_poly.pdbx_seq_one_letter_code
_entity_poly.pdbx_strand_id
1 'polypeptide(L)'
;ANSKLYTVDVDGNVNVYNNNELETLDTYKVGAVVPKDNKAVMAVEETSGDIYVCKGENGVAKISSNGQVNDNFFTCPTFTKPEKTELAGKVKGRANGIAIGSEYIYVACGGYGLVVLDKETGKTVCHRKANAYKNDDCGSANYVAVENVNGEEYVYVAYGQNRVQVFKVTKTK
;
A
#
# COMPACT_ATOMS: atom_id res chain seq x y z
N ALA A 1 4.46 -4.64 -16.24
CA ALA A 1 5.89 -4.93 -16.07
C ALA A 1 6.24 -6.19 -16.87
N ASN A 2 7.31 -6.15 -17.63
CA ASN A 2 7.89 -7.31 -18.34
C ASN A 2 6.90 -8.13 -19.19
N SER A 3 5.98 -7.48 -19.91
CA SER A 3 4.95 -8.12 -20.75
C SER A 3 4.10 -9.16 -20.01
N LYS A 4 3.91 -9.00 -18.71
CA LYS A 4 3.06 -9.85 -17.89
C LYS A 4 1.83 -9.09 -17.40
N LEU A 5 0.70 -9.79 -17.29
CA LEU A 5 -0.51 -9.33 -16.63
C LEU A 5 -0.58 -9.95 -15.23
N TYR A 6 -0.91 -9.14 -14.26
CA TYR A 6 -1.04 -9.56 -12.86
C TYR A 6 -2.46 -9.30 -12.37
N THR A 7 -3.04 -10.26 -11.68
CA THR A 7 -4.36 -10.09 -11.03
C THR A 7 -4.30 -10.55 -9.58
N VAL A 8 -5.12 -9.96 -8.74
CA VAL A 8 -5.34 -10.40 -7.37
C VAL A 8 -6.84 -10.44 -7.08
N ASP A 9 -7.30 -11.49 -6.44
CA ASP A 9 -8.69 -11.64 -6.01
C ASP A 9 -8.87 -11.42 -4.50
N VAL A 10 -10.12 -11.42 -4.05
CA VAL A 10 -10.48 -11.21 -2.64
C VAL A 10 -10.02 -12.37 -1.73
N ASP A 11 -9.85 -13.54 -2.30
CA ASP A 11 -9.36 -14.72 -1.59
C ASP A 11 -7.83 -14.70 -1.41
N GLY A 12 -7.16 -13.72 -2.04
CA GLY A 12 -5.71 -13.54 -2.00
C GLY A 12 -4.96 -14.43 -2.99
N ASN A 13 -5.60 -14.88 -4.07
CA ASN A 13 -4.89 -15.52 -5.16
C ASN A 13 -4.30 -14.42 -6.05
N VAL A 14 -3.00 -14.51 -6.28
CA VAL A 14 -2.26 -13.63 -7.20
C VAL A 14 -1.88 -14.47 -8.41
N ASN A 15 -2.41 -14.14 -9.56
CA ASN A 15 -2.11 -14.85 -10.81
C ASN A 15 -1.26 -13.97 -11.71
N VAL A 16 -0.29 -14.60 -12.34
CA VAL A 16 0.62 -13.98 -13.32
C VAL A 16 0.37 -14.66 -14.66
N TYR A 17 0.10 -13.87 -15.68
CA TYR A 17 -0.21 -14.34 -17.02
C TYR A 17 0.80 -13.82 -18.04
N ASN A 18 1.02 -14.59 -19.09
CA ASN A 18 1.60 -14.08 -20.31
C ASN A 18 0.64 -13.06 -20.94
N ASN A 19 1.10 -11.84 -21.20
CA ASN A 19 0.24 -10.78 -21.71
C ASN A 19 -0.30 -11.04 -23.12
N ASN A 20 0.42 -11.82 -23.93
CA ASN A 20 0.01 -12.07 -25.32
C ASN A 20 -1.04 -13.19 -25.46
N GLU A 21 -0.95 -14.22 -24.64
CA GLU A 21 -1.75 -15.44 -24.77
C GLU A 21 -2.67 -15.66 -23.58
N LEU A 22 -2.56 -14.85 -22.53
CA LEU A 22 -3.27 -14.97 -21.25
C LEU A 22 -3.11 -16.35 -20.60
N GLU A 23 -2.00 -17.01 -20.94
CA GLU A 23 -1.61 -18.25 -20.29
C GLU A 23 -1.13 -17.96 -18.87
N THR A 24 -1.61 -18.74 -17.90
CA THR A 24 -1.17 -18.64 -16.51
C THR A 24 0.25 -19.15 -16.38
N LEU A 25 1.16 -18.26 -15.97
CA LEU A 25 2.56 -18.59 -15.73
C LEU A 25 2.79 -19.03 -14.29
N ASP A 26 2.19 -18.30 -13.33
CA ASP A 26 2.35 -18.56 -11.91
C ASP A 26 1.06 -18.22 -11.16
N THR A 27 0.85 -18.89 -10.04
CA THR A 27 -0.19 -18.58 -9.06
C THR A 27 0.40 -18.59 -7.66
N TYR A 28 0.20 -17.50 -6.94
CA TYR A 28 0.63 -17.36 -5.56
C TYR A 28 -0.56 -17.19 -4.63
N LYS A 29 -0.43 -17.60 -3.38
CA LYS A 29 -1.44 -17.42 -2.34
C LYS A 29 -0.89 -16.51 -1.26
N VAL A 30 -1.50 -15.35 -1.10
CA VAL A 30 -1.34 -14.49 0.07
C VAL A 30 -2.57 -14.67 0.98
N GLY A 31 -2.47 -14.24 2.23
CA GLY A 31 -3.62 -14.30 3.13
C GLY A 31 -4.78 -13.46 2.62
N ALA A 32 -5.99 -13.80 3.06
CA ALA A 32 -7.23 -13.20 2.57
C ALA A 32 -7.19 -11.67 2.58
N VAL A 33 -7.61 -11.08 1.49
CA VAL A 33 -7.87 -9.65 1.35
C VAL A 33 -9.22 -9.37 2.01
N VAL A 34 -9.23 -8.52 3.05
CA VAL A 34 -10.46 -8.26 3.83
C VAL A 34 -11.50 -7.55 2.97
N PRO A 35 -12.69 -8.13 2.81
CA PRO A 35 -13.65 -7.75 1.77
C PRO A 35 -14.29 -6.38 1.89
N LYS A 36 -14.36 -5.81 3.05
CA LYS A 36 -15.36 -4.76 3.37
C LYS A 36 -15.20 -3.42 2.65
N ASP A 37 -14.01 -3.11 2.14
CA ASP A 37 -13.76 -1.85 1.42
C ASP A 37 -12.86 -2.09 0.20
N ASN A 38 -13.03 -3.20 -0.43
CA ASN A 38 -12.19 -3.92 -1.36
C ASN A 38 -11.68 -3.10 -2.50
N LYS A 39 -10.52 -2.65 -2.26
CA LYS A 39 -9.62 -2.41 -3.36
C LYS A 39 -8.47 -3.40 -3.18
N ALA A 40 -8.57 -4.55 -3.79
CA ALA A 40 -7.41 -5.39 -3.98
C ALA A 40 -6.43 -4.58 -4.84
N VAL A 41 -5.46 -3.95 -4.19
CA VAL A 41 -4.46 -3.12 -4.85
C VAL A 41 -3.13 -3.82 -4.71
N MET A 42 -2.47 -3.97 -5.84
CA MET A 42 -1.09 -4.47 -5.86
C MET A 42 -0.21 -3.54 -6.67
N ALA A 43 1.08 -3.60 -6.40
CA ALA A 43 2.12 -2.97 -7.19
C ALA A 43 3.20 -4.00 -7.52
N VAL A 44 3.77 -3.90 -8.71
CA VAL A 44 4.85 -4.75 -9.17
C VAL A 44 6.08 -3.88 -9.38
N GLU A 45 7.20 -4.25 -8.80
CA GLU A 45 8.46 -3.57 -9.03
C GLU A 45 9.06 -4.00 -10.37
N GLU A 46 9.23 -3.05 -11.27
CA GLU A 46 9.65 -3.35 -12.64
C GLU A 46 11.07 -3.91 -12.72
N THR A 47 11.96 -3.52 -11.82
CA THR A 47 13.37 -3.92 -11.82
C THR A 47 13.60 -5.30 -11.23
N SER A 48 12.97 -5.61 -10.10
CA SER A 48 13.14 -6.91 -9.41
C SER A 48 12.09 -7.94 -9.80
N GLY A 49 10.89 -7.50 -10.18
CA GLY A 49 9.72 -8.36 -10.37
C GLY A 49 9.00 -8.71 -9.07
N ASP A 50 9.37 -8.10 -7.95
CA ASP A 50 8.69 -8.29 -6.67
C ASP A 50 7.26 -7.72 -6.73
N ILE A 51 6.31 -8.44 -6.12
CA ILE A 51 4.90 -8.07 -6.11
C ILE A 51 4.50 -7.73 -4.67
N TYR A 52 3.83 -6.61 -4.49
CA TYR A 52 3.31 -6.16 -3.20
C TYR A 52 1.79 -6.07 -3.25
N VAL A 53 1.12 -6.75 -2.31
CA VAL A 53 -0.35 -6.87 -2.28
C VAL A 53 -0.91 -6.25 -1.01
N CYS A 54 -1.78 -5.26 -1.15
CA CYS A 54 -2.56 -4.70 -0.06
C CYS A 54 -3.69 -5.65 0.35
N LYS A 55 -3.75 -6.01 1.62
CA LYS A 55 -4.75 -6.92 2.20
C LYS A 55 -5.71 -6.23 3.19
N GLY A 56 -5.92 -4.93 3.04
CA GLY A 56 -6.75 -4.17 3.97
C GLY A 56 -6.18 -4.19 5.39
N GLU A 57 -6.97 -4.58 6.39
CA GLU A 57 -6.55 -4.66 7.79
C GLU A 57 -5.42 -5.68 8.04
N ASN A 58 -5.25 -6.63 7.14
CA ASN A 58 -4.17 -7.61 7.22
C ASN A 58 -2.83 -7.09 6.70
N GLY A 59 -2.78 -5.80 6.28
CA GLY A 59 -1.53 -5.13 5.91
C GLY A 59 -1.10 -5.41 4.48
N VAL A 60 0.18 -5.70 4.27
CA VAL A 60 0.79 -5.92 2.96
C VAL A 60 1.53 -7.25 2.95
N ALA A 61 1.31 -8.05 1.91
CA ALA A 61 2.14 -9.19 1.56
C ALA A 61 3.17 -8.81 0.49
N LYS A 62 4.33 -9.47 0.50
CA LYS A 62 5.34 -9.40 -0.56
C LYS A 62 5.52 -10.78 -1.17
N ILE A 63 5.53 -10.87 -2.49
CA ILE A 63 5.93 -12.04 -3.25
C ILE A 63 7.24 -11.66 -3.96
N SER A 64 8.32 -12.29 -3.59
CA SER A 64 9.61 -12.03 -4.22
C SER A 64 9.66 -12.63 -5.62
N SER A 65 10.52 -12.12 -6.48
CA SER A 65 10.66 -12.56 -7.87
C SER A 65 11.02 -14.06 -8.02
N ASN A 66 11.54 -14.67 -6.96
CA ASN A 66 11.80 -16.12 -6.88
C ASN A 66 10.57 -16.93 -6.41
N GLY A 67 9.40 -16.29 -6.24
CA GLY A 67 8.16 -16.93 -5.82
C GLY A 67 7.98 -17.06 -4.30
N GLN A 68 8.93 -16.62 -3.49
CA GLN A 68 8.79 -16.67 -2.04
C GLN A 68 7.74 -15.68 -1.54
N VAL A 69 6.75 -16.16 -0.80
CA VAL A 69 5.67 -15.36 -0.23
C VAL A 69 5.98 -14.98 1.23
N ASN A 70 6.05 -13.68 1.51
CA ASN A 70 6.02 -13.13 2.85
C ASN A 70 4.66 -12.49 3.10
N ASP A 71 3.74 -13.23 3.71
CA ASP A 71 2.36 -12.81 3.93
C ASP A 71 2.22 -11.69 4.95
N ASN A 72 3.21 -11.50 5.80
CA ASN A 72 3.25 -10.48 6.86
C ASN A 72 4.38 -9.47 6.65
N PHE A 73 4.62 -9.07 5.40
CA PHE A 73 5.64 -8.08 5.07
C PHE A 73 5.44 -6.76 5.84
N PHE A 74 4.18 -6.33 5.95
CA PHE A 74 3.78 -5.21 6.81
C PHE A 74 2.43 -5.51 7.46
N THR A 75 2.32 -5.25 8.76
CA THR A 75 1.07 -5.36 9.52
C THR A 75 0.55 -3.97 9.84
N CYS A 76 -0.71 -3.70 9.48
CA CYS A 76 -1.34 -2.42 9.80
C CYS A 76 -1.45 -2.21 11.31
N PRO A 77 -1.00 -1.06 11.81
CA PRO A 77 -1.05 -0.75 13.23
C PRO A 77 -2.48 -0.48 13.70
N THR A 78 -2.71 -0.73 14.99
CA THR A 78 -3.90 -0.25 15.69
C THR A 78 -3.61 1.15 16.23
N PHE A 79 -4.55 2.07 16.07
CA PHE A 79 -4.43 3.44 16.56
C PHE A 79 -5.73 3.91 17.22
N THR A 80 -5.64 4.95 18.03
CA THR A 80 -6.81 5.57 18.67
C THR A 80 -7.29 6.73 17.80
N LYS A 81 -8.55 6.68 17.39
CA LYS A 81 -9.19 7.84 16.75
C LYS A 81 -9.50 8.91 17.79
N PRO A 82 -9.48 10.20 17.42
CA PRO A 82 -9.93 11.30 18.30
C PRO A 82 -11.37 11.08 18.78
N GLU A 83 -11.66 11.50 20.00
CA GLU A 83 -12.94 11.26 20.70
C GLU A 83 -14.17 11.87 20.04
N LYS A 84 -14.01 12.84 19.15
CA LYS A 84 -15.10 13.57 18.49
C LYS A 84 -15.74 12.88 17.29
N THR A 85 -15.32 11.67 16.94
CA THR A 85 -15.89 10.92 15.83
C THR A 85 -16.83 9.84 16.34
N GLU A 86 -17.93 9.53 15.62
CA GLU A 86 -18.85 8.42 15.92
C GLU A 86 -18.13 7.07 16.04
N LEU A 87 -16.87 6.99 15.61
CA LEU A 87 -15.98 5.83 15.67
C LEU A 87 -14.85 6.04 16.69
N ALA A 88 -15.08 6.75 17.77
CA ALA A 88 -14.11 6.89 18.85
C ALA A 88 -13.65 5.51 19.36
N GLY A 89 -12.35 5.36 19.61
CA GLY A 89 -11.79 4.12 20.13
C GLY A 89 -10.60 3.58 19.31
N LYS A 90 -10.21 2.36 19.62
CA LYS A 90 -9.12 1.68 18.91
C LYS A 90 -9.61 1.15 17.57
N VAL A 91 -8.98 1.56 16.50
CA VAL A 91 -9.24 1.09 15.14
C VAL A 91 -7.94 0.59 14.51
N LYS A 92 -8.06 -0.38 13.62
CA LYS A 92 -6.93 -0.88 12.85
C LYS A 92 -6.76 -0.08 11.56
N GLY A 93 -5.54 0.23 11.19
CA GLY A 93 -5.23 0.79 9.89
C GLY A 93 -5.60 -0.20 8.78
N ARG A 94 -5.76 0.31 7.56
CA ARG A 94 -6.10 -0.51 6.38
C ARG A 94 -5.20 -0.13 5.22
N ALA A 95 -4.44 -1.08 4.70
CA ALA A 95 -3.66 -0.90 3.49
C ALA A 95 -4.60 -0.81 2.28
N ASN A 96 -4.90 0.41 1.84
CA ASN A 96 -5.84 0.72 0.76
C ASN A 96 -5.15 1.00 -0.57
N GLY A 97 -3.87 1.35 -0.53
CA GLY A 97 -3.09 1.66 -1.72
C GLY A 97 -1.60 1.51 -1.44
N ILE A 98 -0.84 1.20 -2.47
CA ILE A 98 0.59 0.99 -2.40
C ILE A 98 1.28 1.58 -3.63
N ALA A 99 2.45 2.18 -3.42
CA ALA A 99 3.34 2.63 -4.48
C ALA A 99 4.79 2.28 -4.13
N ILE A 100 5.57 1.98 -5.16
CA ILE A 100 6.97 1.57 -5.03
C ILE A 100 7.84 2.73 -5.47
N GLY A 101 8.61 3.28 -4.54
CA GLY A 101 9.63 4.28 -4.83
C GLY A 101 11.00 3.68 -5.06
N SER A 102 12.01 4.52 -5.14
CA SER A 102 13.39 4.08 -5.37
C SER A 102 13.94 3.22 -4.23
N GLU A 103 13.73 3.63 -2.97
CA GLU A 103 14.24 2.96 -1.77
C GLU A 103 13.14 2.51 -0.80
N TYR A 104 11.94 3.04 -0.96
CA TYR A 104 10.85 2.85 -0.01
C TYR A 104 9.58 2.34 -0.69
N ILE A 105 8.75 1.70 0.11
CA ILE A 105 7.37 1.37 -0.22
C ILE A 105 6.46 2.36 0.52
N TYR A 106 5.50 2.92 -0.18
CA TYR A 106 4.52 3.85 0.35
C TYR A 106 3.16 3.18 0.45
N VAL A 107 2.58 3.16 1.65
CA VAL A 107 1.28 2.52 1.90
C VAL A 107 0.28 3.56 2.38
N ALA A 108 -0.81 3.73 1.64
CA ALA A 108 -1.97 4.48 2.10
C ALA A 108 -2.76 3.62 3.10
N CYS A 109 -2.60 3.92 4.40
CA CYS A 109 -3.05 3.05 5.50
C CYS A 109 -4.33 3.57 6.18
N GLY A 110 -5.34 3.94 5.37
CA GLY A 110 -6.64 4.39 5.85
C GLY A 110 -6.55 5.58 6.79
N GLY A 111 -7.30 5.54 7.90
CA GLY A 111 -7.28 6.59 8.91
C GLY A 111 -5.96 6.71 9.67
N TYR A 112 -5.06 5.75 9.54
CA TYR A 112 -3.70 5.86 10.07
C TYR A 112 -2.84 6.84 9.26
N GLY A 113 -3.11 6.99 7.96
CA GLY A 113 -2.41 7.92 7.08
C GLY A 113 -1.42 7.23 6.14
N LEU A 114 -0.37 7.94 5.73
CA LEU A 114 0.72 7.42 4.92
C LEU A 114 1.75 6.72 5.80
N VAL A 115 2.09 5.49 5.47
CA VAL A 115 3.21 4.74 6.05
C VAL A 115 4.30 4.55 5.00
N VAL A 116 5.53 4.80 5.38
CA VAL A 116 6.72 4.58 4.56
C VAL A 116 7.46 3.37 5.12
N LEU A 117 7.69 2.38 4.29
CA LEU A 117 8.35 1.14 4.67
C LEU A 117 9.71 1.03 3.98
N ASP A 118 10.65 0.47 4.68
CA ASP A 118 11.87 -0.05 4.08
C ASP A 118 11.52 -1.19 3.10
N LYS A 119 12.05 -1.10 1.88
CA LYS A 119 11.69 -1.97 0.77
C LYS A 119 12.10 -3.44 0.97
N GLU A 120 13.17 -3.68 1.71
CA GLU A 120 13.68 -5.03 1.94
C GLU A 120 12.99 -5.70 3.13
N THR A 121 12.86 -4.95 4.22
CA THR A 121 12.46 -5.52 5.51
C THR A 121 10.98 -5.34 5.85
N GLY A 122 10.26 -4.43 5.17
CA GLY A 122 8.89 -4.04 5.50
C GLY A 122 8.76 -3.23 6.79
N LYS A 123 9.87 -2.85 7.42
CA LYS A 123 9.86 -2.04 8.64
C LYS A 123 9.41 -0.62 8.34
N THR A 124 8.59 -0.07 9.23
CA THR A 124 8.18 1.33 9.14
C THR A 124 9.37 2.26 9.39
N VAL A 125 9.68 3.09 8.41
CA VAL A 125 10.72 4.13 8.46
C VAL A 125 10.11 5.46 8.87
N CYS A 126 8.93 5.77 8.33
CA CYS A 126 8.25 7.04 8.56
C CYS A 126 6.74 6.85 8.53
N HIS A 127 6.05 7.73 9.23
CA HIS A 127 4.60 7.80 9.26
C HIS A 127 4.15 9.26 9.17
N ARG A 128 3.13 9.53 8.35
CA ARG A 128 2.50 10.83 8.22
C ARG A 128 0.99 10.69 8.37
N LYS A 129 0.45 11.24 9.45
CA LYS A 129 -1.00 11.35 9.63
C LYS A 129 -1.59 12.26 8.56
N ALA A 130 -2.84 12.00 8.17
CA ALA A 130 -3.61 12.98 7.43
C ALA A 130 -3.71 14.28 8.25
N ASN A 131 -3.49 15.43 7.60
CA ASN A 131 -3.74 16.71 8.26
C ASN A 131 -5.23 16.82 8.58
N ALA A 132 -5.55 17.04 9.84
CA ALA A 132 -6.92 17.33 10.26
C ALA A 132 -7.45 18.59 9.53
N TYR A 133 -8.64 18.47 8.96
CA TYR A 133 -9.33 19.63 8.43
C TYR A 133 -10.36 20.09 9.43
N LYS A 134 -10.61 21.38 9.47
CA LYS A 134 -11.47 22.21 10.33
C LYS A 134 -12.37 21.57 11.43
N ASN A 135 -12.59 20.26 11.45
CA ASN A 135 -13.43 19.55 12.42
C ASN A 135 -12.86 18.19 12.84
N ASP A 136 -11.54 18.07 12.99
CA ASP A 136 -10.85 16.88 13.54
C ASP A 136 -11.10 15.56 12.78
N ASP A 137 -11.69 15.59 11.58
CA ASP A 137 -11.87 14.39 10.78
C ASP A 137 -10.59 14.10 10.03
N CYS A 138 -9.80 13.18 10.56
CA CYS A 138 -8.61 12.64 9.88
C CYS A 138 -9.07 11.91 8.64
N GLY A 139 -8.95 12.54 7.48
CA GLY A 139 -9.26 11.90 6.22
C GLY A 139 -8.56 10.54 6.09
N SER A 140 -9.26 9.57 5.51
CA SER A 140 -8.68 8.25 5.22
C SER A 140 -7.74 8.33 4.03
N ALA A 141 -6.48 7.89 4.18
CA ALA A 141 -5.57 7.70 3.06
C ALA A 141 -6.04 6.50 2.23
N ASN A 142 -6.52 6.76 1.01
CA ASN A 142 -7.16 5.75 0.18
C ASN A 142 -6.31 5.30 -0.99
N TYR A 143 -5.42 6.16 -1.47
CA TYR A 143 -4.56 5.86 -2.60
C TYR A 143 -3.22 6.60 -2.46
N VAL A 144 -2.18 6.02 -3.02
CA VAL A 144 -0.85 6.61 -3.06
C VAL A 144 -0.23 6.37 -4.44
N ALA A 145 0.47 7.36 -4.94
CA ALA A 145 1.31 7.25 -6.13
C ALA A 145 2.68 7.87 -5.85
N VAL A 146 3.67 7.46 -6.62
CA VAL A 146 5.03 8.01 -6.55
C VAL A 146 5.48 8.38 -7.96
N GLU A 147 6.22 9.47 -8.06
CA GLU A 147 6.79 9.94 -9.31
C GLU A 147 8.18 10.54 -9.07
N ASN A 148 9.10 10.31 -10.00
CA ASN A 148 10.41 10.95 -10.00
C ASN A 148 10.39 12.12 -10.98
N VAL A 149 10.56 13.32 -10.47
CA VAL A 149 10.59 14.55 -11.26
C VAL A 149 11.97 15.19 -11.11
N ASN A 150 12.74 15.26 -12.19
CA ASN A 150 14.08 15.84 -12.20
C ASN A 150 15.05 15.25 -11.15
N GLY A 151 14.95 13.94 -10.90
CA GLY A 151 15.80 13.25 -9.93
C GLY A 151 15.32 13.38 -8.47
N GLU A 152 14.18 14.03 -8.25
CA GLU A 152 13.54 14.14 -6.94
C GLU A 152 12.28 13.28 -6.89
N GLU A 153 12.13 12.49 -5.83
CA GLU A 153 10.97 11.63 -5.64
C GLU A 153 9.85 12.36 -4.90
N TYR A 154 8.64 12.29 -5.47
CA TYR A 154 7.43 12.88 -4.91
C TYR A 154 6.38 11.81 -4.66
N VAL A 155 5.73 11.87 -3.50
CA VAL A 155 4.66 10.95 -3.09
C VAL A 155 3.36 11.72 -3.01
N TYR A 156 2.36 11.25 -3.75
CA TYR A 156 1.01 11.80 -3.82
C TYR A 156 0.06 10.90 -3.05
N VAL A 157 -0.61 11.44 -2.05
CA VAL A 157 -1.55 10.67 -1.24
C VAL A 157 -2.95 11.26 -1.39
N ALA A 158 -3.88 10.46 -1.91
CA ALA A 158 -5.27 10.84 -1.99
C ALA A 158 -5.99 10.45 -0.68
N TYR A 159 -6.51 11.46 -0.01
CA TYR A 159 -7.33 11.28 1.19
C TYR A 159 -8.81 11.37 0.84
N GLY A 160 -9.66 10.79 1.66
CA GLY A 160 -11.10 11.04 1.60
C GLY A 160 -11.39 12.54 1.65
N GLN A 161 -12.57 12.95 1.19
CA GLN A 161 -12.98 14.36 1.09
C GLN A 161 -12.21 15.20 0.06
N ASN A 162 -11.84 14.59 -1.07
CA ASN A 162 -11.26 15.25 -2.25
C ASN A 162 -9.92 15.99 -2.00
N ARG A 163 -9.03 15.40 -1.20
CA ARG A 163 -7.71 15.99 -0.93
C ARG A 163 -6.59 15.14 -1.44
N VAL A 164 -5.58 15.82 -1.97
CA VAL A 164 -4.30 15.24 -2.27
C VAL A 164 -3.24 15.97 -1.45
N GLN A 165 -2.39 15.22 -0.76
CA GLN A 165 -1.16 15.75 -0.15
C GLN A 165 0.03 15.27 -0.97
N VAL A 166 0.98 16.16 -1.18
CA VAL A 166 2.21 15.88 -1.91
C VAL A 166 3.38 16.00 -0.94
N PHE A 167 4.21 14.98 -0.90
CA PHE A 167 5.41 14.93 -0.08
C PHE A 167 6.64 14.78 -0.98
N LYS A 168 7.62 15.64 -0.80
CA LYS A 168 8.95 15.45 -1.38
C LYS A 168 9.74 14.52 -0.48
N VAL A 169 10.34 13.50 -1.05
CA VAL A 169 11.20 12.57 -0.32
C VAL A 169 12.59 13.20 -0.15
N THR A 170 13.01 13.38 1.08
CA THR A 170 14.34 13.88 1.40
C THR A 170 15.09 12.81 2.18
N LYS A 171 16.26 12.43 1.69
CA LYS A 171 17.15 11.52 2.45
C LYS A 171 17.77 12.31 3.61
N THR A 172 17.55 11.85 4.81
CA THR A 172 18.34 12.33 5.95
C THR A 172 19.70 11.64 5.87
N LYS A 173 20.75 12.43 5.79
CA LYS A 173 22.13 11.94 5.86
C LYS A 173 22.43 11.39 7.23
#